data_93c19e30b5de036f2e12d87a2877f868
#
_entry.id   93c19e30b5de036f2e12d87a2877f868
#
_cell.length_a   1.000
_cell.length_b   1.000
_cell.length_c   1.000
_cell.angle_alpha   90.00
_cell.angle_beta   90.00
_cell.angle_gamma   90.00
#
_symmetry.space_group_name_H-M   'P 1'
#
loop_
_entity.id
_entity.type
_entity.pdbx_description
1 polymer ?
#
loop_
_entity_poly.entity_id
_entity_poly.type
_entity_poly.pdbx_seq_one_letter_code
_entity_poly.pdbx_strand_id
1 'polypeptide(L)'
;MITWSLLCITLALALYSLYLLYRAGRRPLSRSYPVLLLGLSLGTFLYLYGTWVYLSVYSKYVFGILLLLAIAWLPFNRRHMPAPLPAWKKGANLLLSALFVLATMLYFTGTTGTPRTVNLMFPLKSGHYFVLQGGKGLPSNVFHFSLRGAVYAMDIVKLDSRGCRAASVFSRKLDDYWIFNDTVYAPCDGTVRRAYGDNPDNIPPNMDRGPRNTNQVLLEGADCYFFAGHLKMNSVVVREGQYVKQGQALGCVGNSGFSTEPHLHIQAHARKAGVPWYKAPPLYMLFDGKGYLLNEVISAK
;
A
#
# COMPACT_ATOMS: atom_id res chain seq x y z
N MET A 1 -14.69 1.80 12.24
CA MET A 1 -13.84 2.22 13.39
C MET A 1 -12.35 2.20 13.05
N ILE A 2 -11.78 1.08 12.58
CA ILE A 2 -10.32 0.95 12.33
C ILE A 2 -9.79 2.04 11.37
N THR A 3 -10.45 2.29 10.24
CA THR A 3 -10.05 3.30 9.25
C THR A 3 -9.92 4.70 9.86
N TRP A 4 -10.93 5.12 10.64
CA TRP A 4 -10.91 6.39 11.35
C TRP A 4 -9.79 6.45 12.39
N SER A 5 -9.58 5.36 13.14
CA SER A 5 -8.50 5.31 14.16
C SER A 5 -7.13 5.43 13.49
N LEU A 6 -6.88 4.73 12.40
CA LEU A 6 -5.62 4.80 11.66
C LEU A 6 -5.36 6.19 11.09
N LEU A 7 -6.39 6.82 10.53
CA LEU A 7 -6.31 8.19 10.02
C LEU A 7 -6.00 9.18 11.16
N CYS A 8 -6.75 9.11 12.26
CA CYS A 8 -6.54 10.00 13.42
C CYS A 8 -5.13 9.85 14.01
N ILE A 9 -4.62 8.61 14.13
CA ILE A 9 -3.25 8.34 14.58
C ILE A 9 -2.25 8.97 13.61
N THR A 10 -2.42 8.78 12.30
CA THR A 10 -1.54 9.37 11.28
C THR A 10 -1.51 10.89 11.41
N LEU A 11 -2.67 11.55 11.50
CA LEU A 11 -2.77 13.01 11.61
C LEU A 11 -2.17 13.52 12.93
N ALA A 12 -2.45 12.85 14.07
CA ALA A 12 -1.90 13.23 15.36
C ALA A 12 -0.37 13.12 15.40
N LEU A 13 0.18 12.04 14.86
CA LEU A 13 1.65 11.86 14.78
C LEU A 13 2.29 12.82 13.78
N ALA A 14 1.61 13.16 12.67
CA ALA A 14 2.07 14.15 11.72
C ALA A 14 2.17 15.54 12.37
N LEU A 15 1.13 15.98 13.07
CA LEU A 15 1.15 17.22 13.85
C LEU A 15 2.23 17.18 14.94
N TYR A 16 2.40 16.05 15.60
CA TYR A 16 3.45 15.88 16.61
C TYR A 16 4.85 15.99 16.00
N SER A 17 5.11 15.43 14.82
CA SER A 17 6.40 15.59 14.12
C SER A 17 6.71 17.04 13.80
N LEU A 18 5.74 17.82 13.30
CA LEU A 18 5.85 19.25 13.05
C LEU A 18 6.10 20.04 14.36
N TYR A 19 5.39 19.70 15.42
CA TYR A 19 5.62 20.28 16.75
C TYR A 19 7.03 20.01 17.27
N LEU A 20 7.58 18.81 17.07
CA LEU A 20 8.97 18.48 17.43
C LEU A 20 9.97 19.36 16.67
N LEU A 21 9.76 19.56 15.36
CA LEU A 21 10.59 20.46 14.57
C LEU A 21 10.50 21.91 15.04
N TYR A 22 9.29 22.41 15.26
CA TYR A 22 9.08 23.73 15.85
C TYR A 22 9.83 23.88 17.18
N ARG A 23 9.68 22.91 18.08
CA ARG A 23 10.35 22.90 19.38
C ARG A 23 11.89 22.84 19.24
N ALA A 24 12.39 22.06 18.29
CA ALA A 24 13.83 21.95 18.01
C ALA A 24 14.40 23.27 17.45
N GLY A 25 13.68 23.95 16.56
CA GLY A 25 14.08 25.22 15.96
C GLY A 25 14.25 26.37 16.95
N ARG A 26 13.58 26.32 18.10
CA ARG A 26 13.69 27.33 19.16
C ARG A 26 14.88 27.12 20.10
N ARG A 27 15.72 26.10 19.86
CA ARG A 27 16.84 25.72 20.74
C ARG A 27 18.17 25.70 19.97
N PRO A 28 19.32 25.93 20.64
CA PRO A 28 20.62 25.64 20.05
C PRO A 28 20.71 24.17 19.58
N LEU A 29 21.38 23.94 18.46
CA LEU A 29 21.48 22.59 17.87
C LEU A 29 22.08 21.57 18.84
N SER A 30 23.10 21.97 19.63
CA SER A 30 23.74 21.11 20.64
C SER A 30 22.80 20.57 21.71
N ARG A 31 21.64 21.24 21.93
CA ARG A 31 20.62 20.83 22.92
C ARG A 31 19.35 20.25 22.27
N SER A 32 19.14 20.48 20.98
CA SER A 32 17.90 20.11 20.28
C SER A 32 18.06 18.91 19.34
N TYR A 33 19.29 18.45 19.01
CA TYR A 33 19.48 17.40 18.02
C TYR A 33 18.69 16.11 18.25
N PRO A 34 18.45 15.61 19.50
CA PRO A 34 17.65 14.40 19.66
C PRO A 34 16.16 14.61 19.34
N VAL A 35 15.64 15.83 19.60
CA VAL A 35 14.26 16.20 19.25
C VAL A 35 14.14 16.46 17.75
N LEU A 36 15.15 17.11 17.16
CA LEU A 36 15.23 17.36 15.73
C LEU A 36 15.25 16.06 14.94
N LEU A 37 16.13 15.14 15.30
CA LEU A 37 16.24 13.83 14.64
C LEU A 37 14.93 13.04 14.73
N LEU A 38 14.27 13.05 15.92
CA LEU A 38 12.98 12.41 16.08
C LEU A 38 11.91 13.05 15.21
N GLY A 39 11.83 14.39 15.17
CA GLY A 39 10.86 15.10 14.31
C GLY A 39 11.06 14.81 12.84
N LEU A 40 12.31 14.82 12.36
CA LEU A 40 12.64 14.51 10.96
C LEU A 40 12.34 13.06 10.59
N SER A 41 12.83 12.12 11.39
CA SER A 41 12.67 10.69 11.10
C SER A 41 11.20 10.23 11.19
N LEU A 42 10.45 10.71 12.19
CA LEU A 42 9.01 10.47 12.31
C LEU A 42 8.24 11.09 11.13
N GLY A 43 8.55 12.35 10.78
CA GLY A 43 7.91 13.02 9.65
C GLY A 43 8.14 12.28 8.33
N THR A 44 9.38 11.88 8.04
CA THR A 44 9.71 11.10 6.84
C THR A 44 9.03 9.74 6.85
N PHE A 45 9.04 9.03 7.97
CA PHE A 45 8.32 7.77 8.14
C PHE A 45 6.82 7.94 7.83
N LEU A 46 6.16 8.94 8.41
CA LEU A 46 4.75 9.19 8.18
C LEU A 46 4.44 9.59 6.73
N TYR A 47 5.32 10.35 6.08
CA TYR A 47 5.17 10.67 4.66
C TYR A 47 5.11 9.40 3.80
N LEU A 48 5.91 8.38 4.13
CA LEU A 48 5.97 7.12 3.40
C LEU A 48 4.88 6.11 3.80
N TYR A 49 4.60 5.97 5.10
CA TYR A 49 3.75 4.91 5.66
C TYR A 49 2.37 5.39 6.12
N GLY A 50 2.15 6.70 6.22
CA GLY A 50 0.89 7.26 6.72
C GLY A 50 -0.31 6.84 5.87
N THR A 51 -1.44 6.69 6.52
CA THR A 51 -2.70 6.25 5.90
C THR A 51 -3.46 7.41 5.22
N TRP A 52 -2.73 8.25 4.49
CA TRP A 52 -3.21 9.48 3.87
C TRP A 52 -4.39 9.29 2.92
N VAL A 53 -4.40 8.19 2.17
CA VAL A 53 -5.42 7.87 1.18
C VAL A 53 -6.82 7.75 1.79
N TYR A 54 -6.93 7.51 3.09
CA TYR A 54 -8.24 7.50 3.76
C TYR A 54 -8.88 8.88 3.80
N LEU A 55 -8.11 9.94 3.78
CA LEU A 55 -8.62 11.30 3.59
C LEU A 55 -8.51 11.71 2.12
N SER A 56 -7.29 11.79 1.60
CA SER A 56 -6.94 12.04 0.21
C SER A 56 -5.43 11.86 0.04
N VAL A 57 -4.98 11.32 -1.09
CA VAL A 57 -3.54 11.24 -1.39
C VAL A 57 -2.86 12.61 -1.37
N TYR A 58 -3.60 13.69 -1.67
CA TYR A 58 -3.07 15.06 -1.63
C TYR A 58 -2.70 15.51 -0.22
N SER A 59 -3.32 14.97 0.83
CA SER A 59 -2.95 15.27 2.21
C SER A 59 -1.52 14.83 2.55
N LYS A 60 -1.01 13.76 1.91
CA LYS A 60 0.40 13.36 1.96
C LYS A 60 1.32 14.47 1.44
N TYR A 61 0.99 15.04 0.27
CA TYR A 61 1.82 16.07 -0.35
C TYR A 61 1.76 17.38 0.43
N VAL A 62 0.57 17.76 0.95
CA VAL A 62 0.43 18.92 1.85
C VAL A 62 1.30 18.73 3.10
N PHE A 63 1.26 17.56 3.72
CA PHE A 63 2.12 17.26 4.86
C PHE A 63 3.61 17.34 4.49
N GLY A 64 4.02 16.82 3.33
CA GLY A 64 5.39 16.93 2.82
C GLY A 64 5.86 18.38 2.68
N ILE A 65 5.01 19.25 2.12
CA ILE A 65 5.29 20.70 2.00
C ILE A 65 5.42 21.32 3.39
N LEU A 66 4.51 21.03 4.33
CA LEU A 66 4.60 21.53 5.70
C LEU A 66 5.87 21.07 6.41
N LEU A 67 6.30 19.83 6.17
CA LEU A 67 7.55 19.29 6.71
C LEU A 67 8.76 20.05 6.17
N LEU A 68 8.82 20.31 4.86
CA LEU A 68 9.88 21.10 4.23
C LEU A 68 9.91 22.53 4.74
N LEU A 69 8.76 23.18 4.87
CA LEU A 69 8.65 24.53 5.44
C LEU A 69 9.11 24.56 6.90
N ALA A 70 8.75 23.55 7.71
CA ALA A 70 9.22 23.43 9.09
C ALA A 70 10.75 23.28 9.16
N ILE A 71 11.36 22.52 8.24
CA ILE A 71 12.81 22.36 8.14
C ILE A 71 13.49 23.69 7.72
N ALA A 72 12.95 24.36 6.70
CA ALA A 72 13.48 25.66 6.24
C ALA A 72 13.41 26.75 7.31
N TRP A 73 12.42 26.70 8.20
CA TRP A 73 12.25 27.63 9.30
C TRP A 73 13.28 27.46 10.45
N LEU A 74 13.87 26.26 10.63
CA LEU A 74 14.79 25.92 11.73
C LEU A 74 15.96 26.91 11.94
N PRO A 75 16.69 27.39 10.91
CA PRO A 75 17.85 28.25 11.10
C PRO A 75 17.52 29.65 11.63
N PHE A 76 16.30 30.14 11.44
CA PHE A 76 15.92 31.53 11.70
C PHE A 76 15.44 31.84 13.12
N ASN A 77 15.14 30.78 13.95
CA ASN A 77 14.42 30.94 15.21
C ASN A 77 15.16 30.44 16.47
N ARG A 78 16.47 30.31 16.43
CA ARG A 78 17.31 29.76 17.54
C ARG A 78 17.57 30.74 18.68
N ARG A 79 16.51 31.29 19.28
CA ARG A 79 16.63 32.37 20.27
C ARG A 79 16.43 31.95 21.74
N HIS A 80 16.05 30.71 22.03
CA HIS A 80 15.68 30.29 23.39
C HIS A 80 16.65 29.25 23.97
N MET A 81 17.08 29.45 25.21
CA MET A 81 17.95 28.50 25.93
C MET A 81 17.17 27.75 27.03
N PRO A 82 16.33 26.79 26.70
CA PRO A 82 15.64 25.99 27.71
C PRO A 82 16.61 25.02 28.39
N ALA A 83 16.21 24.50 29.54
CA ALA A 83 16.93 23.47 30.26
C ALA A 83 17.28 22.26 29.36
N PRO A 84 18.43 21.61 29.54
CA PRO A 84 18.81 20.43 28.79
C PRO A 84 17.82 19.28 29.04
N LEU A 85 17.63 18.41 28.01
CA LEU A 85 16.82 17.20 28.17
C LEU A 85 17.51 16.24 29.16
N PRO A 86 16.74 15.56 30.04
CA PRO A 86 17.25 14.45 30.83
C PRO A 86 17.87 13.35 29.93
N ALA A 87 18.89 12.67 30.43
CA ALA A 87 19.64 11.67 29.65
C ALA A 87 18.73 10.57 29.07
N TRP A 88 17.75 10.07 29.84
CA TRP A 88 16.82 9.06 29.39
C TRP A 88 15.94 9.53 28.22
N LYS A 89 15.48 10.80 28.21
CA LYS A 89 14.71 11.37 27.09
C LYS A 89 15.57 11.54 25.83
N LYS A 90 16.86 11.89 26.00
CA LYS A 90 17.79 11.90 24.86
C LYS A 90 17.95 10.50 24.27
N GLY A 91 18.21 9.50 25.10
CA GLY A 91 18.34 8.11 24.68
C GLY A 91 17.08 7.60 23.99
N ALA A 92 15.91 7.83 24.56
CA ALA A 92 14.62 7.41 23.96
C ALA A 92 14.40 8.08 22.60
N ASN A 93 14.63 9.39 22.45
CA ASN A 93 14.47 10.09 21.18
C ASN A 93 15.44 9.56 20.11
N LEU A 94 16.68 9.28 20.47
CA LEU A 94 17.68 8.74 19.53
C LEU A 94 17.33 7.31 19.10
N LEU A 95 16.89 6.46 20.03
CA LEU A 95 16.46 5.10 19.73
C LEU A 95 15.26 5.11 18.77
N LEU A 96 14.22 5.90 19.07
CA LEU A 96 13.05 6.02 18.21
C LEU A 96 13.43 6.58 16.82
N SER A 97 14.34 7.57 16.77
CA SER A 97 14.84 8.10 15.50
C SER A 97 15.52 7.02 14.68
N ALA A 98 16.38 6.20 15.29
CA ALA A 98 17.06 5.10 14.63
C ALA A 98 16.07 4.06 14.07
N LEU A 99 15.02 3.73 14.81
CA LEU A 99 13.96 2.83 14.37
C LEU A 99 13.19 3.40 13.16
N PHE A 100 12.81 4.68 13.17
CA PHE A 100 12.13 5.31 12.04
C PHE A 100 13.04 5.44 10.80
N VAL A 101 14.33 5.73 10.99
CA VAL A 101 15.31 5.73 9.90
C VAL A 101 15.46 4.35 9.31
N LEU A 102 15.58 3.30 10.14
CA LEU A 102 15.63 1.92 9.68
C LEU A 102 14.37 1.54 8.89
N ALA A 103 13.18 1.85 9.41
CA ALA A 103 11.93 1.60 8.71
C ALA A 103 11.86 2.36 7.35
N THR A 104 12.37 3.61 7.31
CA THR A 104 12.46 4.39 6.07
C THR A 104 13.41 3.75 5.05
N MET A 105 14.56 3.23 5.48
CA MET A 105 15.48 2.49 4.60
C MET A 105 14.83 1.22 4.07
N LEU A 106 14.18 0.45 4.94
CA LEU A 106 13.49 -0.78 4.59
C LEU A 106 12.25 -0.56 3.70
N TYR A 107 11.71 0.65 3.65
CA TYR A 107 10.66 0.98 2.68
C TYR A 107 11.12 0.75 1.23
N PHE A 108 12.35 1.14 0.91
CA PHE A 108 12.92 1.02 -0.44
C PHE A 108 13.55 -0.34 -0.71
N THR A 109 14.22 -0.92 0.27
CA THR A 109 14.98 -2.16 0.12
C THR A 109 14.16 -3.40 0.45
N GLY A 110 13.21 -3.28 1.39
CA GLY A 110 12.49 -4.40 1.98
C GLY A 110 13.40 -5.28 2.86
N THR A 111 12.86 -6.43 3.26
CA THR A 111 13.54 -7.44 4.10
C THR A 111 13.80 -8.75 3.37
N THR A 112 13.47 -8.84 2.08
CA THR A 112 13.52 -10.08 1.30
C THR A 112 14.73 -10.17 0.37
N GLY A 113 15.62 -9.18 0.40
CA GLY A 113 16.75 -9.08 -0.54
C GLY A 113 16.30 -8.66 -1.94
N THR A 114 17.09 -9.02 -2.98
CA THR A 114 16.74 -8.73 -4.37
C THR A 114 15.68 -9.70 -4.86
N PRO A 115 14.44 -9.23 -5.11
CA PRO A 115 13.36 -10.11 -5.56
C PRO A 115 13.58 -10.54 -7.02
N ARG A 116 13.12 -11.74 -7.35
CA ARG A 116 12.88 -12.10 -8.76
C ARG A 116 11.71 -11.28 -9.27
N THR A 117 11.82 -10.74 -10.48
CA THR A 117 10.81 -9.85 -11.07
C THR A 117 10.09 -10.51 -12.25
N VAL A 118 8.89 -10.02 -12.54
CA VAL A 118 8.16 -10.29 -13.78
C VAL A 118 7.58 -8.99 -14.31
N ASN A 119 7.71 -8.72 -15.61
CA ASN A 119 7.09 -7.56 -16.24
C ASN A 119 5.73 -7.93 -16.80
N LEU A 120 4.70 -7.21 -16.40
CA LEU A 120 3.30 -7.47 -16.73
C LEU A 120 2.63 -6.17 -17.20
N MET A 121 1.58 -6.28 -17.98
CA MET A 121 0.68 -5.15 -18.21
C MET A 121 -0.09 -4.85 -16.91
N PHE A 122 -0.26 -3.57 -16.58
CA PHE A 122 -1.10 -3.20 -15.44
C PHE A 122 -2.55 -3.66 -15.69
N PRO A 123 -3.19 -4.39 -14.75
CA PRO A 123 -4.45 -5.08 -15.02
C PRO A 123 -5.70 -4.18 -14.95
N LEU A 124 -5.53 -2.88 -14.80
CA LEU A 124 -6.60 -1.89 -14.80
C LEU A 124 -6.30 -0.80 -15.84
N LYS A 125 -7.36 -0.14 -16.34
CA LYS A 125 -7.25 0.91 -17.38
C LYS A 125 -7.90 2.20 -16.91
N SER A 126 -7.47 3.31 -17.51
CA SER A 126 -8.13 4.63 -17.42
C SER A 126 -8.35 5.12 -16.00
N GLY A 127 -7.29 5.68 -15.40
CA GLY A 127 -7.41 6.32 -14.12
C GLY A 127 -6.12 6.38 -13.29
N HIS A 128 -6.25 6.88 -12.09
CA HIS A 128 -5.19 6.89 -11.09
C HIS A 128 -5.50 5.84 -10.03
N TYR A 129 -4.55 4.97 -9.80
CA TYR A 129 -4.65 3.89 -8.83
C TYR A 129 -3.60 4.04 -7.75
N PHE A 130 -3.89 3.58 -6.58
CA PHE A 130 -3.02 3.74 -5.41
C PHE A 130 -2.71 2.38 -4.79
N VAL A 131 -1.44 2.16 -4.47
CA VAL A 131 -0.98 0.94 -3.81
C VAL A 131 -1.26 1.06 -2.31
N LEU A 132 -2.35 0.44 -1.88
CA LEU A 132 -2.79 0.44 -0.48
C LEU A 132 -1.93 -0.49 0.38
N GLN A 133 -1.50 -1.62 -0.18
CA GLN A 133 -0.53 -2.56 0.37
C GLN A 133 0.39 -3.01 -0.76
N GLY A 134 1.68 -3.13 -0.47
CA GLY A 134 2.68 -3.53 -1.47
C GLY A 134 4.10 -3.28 -1.00
N GLY A 135 5.08 -3.68 -1.81
CA GLY A 135 6.49 -3.50 -1.53
C GLY A 135 7.27 -4.80 -1.42
N LYS A 136 8.50 -4.73 -0.88
CA LYS A 136 9.47 -5.83 -0.87
C LYS A 136 9.56 -6.52 0.49
N GLY A 137 8.42 -6.82 1.10
CA GLY A 137 8.34 -7.45 2.43
C GLY A 137 8.16 -6.42 3.56
N LEU A 138 8.71 -6.69 4.74
CA LEU A 138 8.58 -5.79 5.89
C LEU A 138 9.41 -4.51 5.71
N PRO A 139 9.00 -3.40 6.31
CA PRO A 139 7.73 -3.20 7.02
C PRO A 139 6.59 -2.69 6.11
N SER A 140 6.81 -2.54 4.80
CA SER A 140 5.83 -1.92 3.88
C SER A 140 4.68 -2.85 3.50
N ASN A 141 4.88 -4.17 3.49
CA ASN A 141 3.87 -5.16 3.08
C ASN A 141 3.50 -6.11 4.23
N VAL A 142 3.14 -5.56 5.39
CA VAL A 142 2.93 -6.31 6.65
C VAL A 142 1.86 -7.39 6.50
N PHE A 143 0.72 -7.06 5.89
CA PHE A 143 -0.40 -8.02 5.78
C PHE A 143 -0.05 -9.22 4.91
N HIS A 144 0.60 -8.99 3.78
CA HIS A 144 0.95 -10.06 2.84
C HIS A 144 2.20 -10.83 3.26
N PHE A 145 3.11 -10.21 4.01
CA PHE A 145 4.33 -10.87 4.48
C PHE A 145 4.04 -12.09 5.36
N SER A 146 2.97 -12.04 6.16
CA SER A 146 2.54 -13.17 7.01
C SER A 146 1.93 -14.32 6.22
N LEU A 147 1.46 -14.06 4.99
CA LEU A 147 0.87 -15.04 4.10
C LEU A 147 1.96 -15.61 3.18
N ARG A 148 2.39 -16.84 3.47
CA ARG A 148 3.43 -17.51 2.65
C ARG A 148 3.05 -17.50 1.17
N GLY A 149 3.93 -16.95 0.32
CA GLY A 149 3.70 -16.81 -1.11
C GLY A 149 3.12 -15.45 -1.54
N ALA A 150 2.52 -14.66 -0.66
CA ALA A 150 1.96 -13.35 -1.00
C ALA A 150 2.90 -12.17 -0.68
N VAL A 151 4.17 -12.43 -0.36
CA VAL A 151 5.12 -11.40 0.13
C VAL A 151 5.29 -10.20 -0.80
N TYR A 152 5.02 -10.35 -2.10
CA TYR A 152 5.05 -9.27 -3.10
C TYR A 152 3.65 -8.95 -3.66
N ALA A 153 2.59 -9.45 -3.04
CA ALA A 153 1.23 -9.10 -3.43
C ALA A 153 0.97 -7.60 -3.26
N MET A 154 0.02 -7.11 -4.04
CA MET A 154 -0.41 -5.71 -4.01
C MET A 154 -1.92 -5.65 -3.85
N ASP A 155 -2.38 -4.75 -2.97
CA ASP A 155 -3.76 -4.30 -2.89
C ASP A 155 -3.85 -2.89 -3.50
N ILE A 156 -4.75 -2.74 -4.44
CA ILE A 156 -4.86 -1.55 -5.28
C ILE A 156 -6.26 -0.97 -5.16
N VAL A 157 -6.34 0.35 -4.97
CA VAL A 157 -7.59 1.12 -4.99
C VAL A 157 -7.53 2.21 -6.06
N LYS A 158 -8.68 2.66 -6.56
CA LYS A 158 -8.79 3.76 -7.52
C LYS A 158 -9.00 5.09 -6.81
N LEU A 159 -8.45 6.15 -7.37
CA LEU A 159 -8.59 7.51 -6.87
C LEU A 159 -9.51 8.34 -7.78
N ASP A 160 -10.31 9.21 -7.18
CA ASP A 160 -11.01 10.27 -7.91
C ASP A 160 -10.08 11.48 -8.20
N SER A 161 -10.61 12.52 -8.83
CA SER A 161 -9.88 13.76 -9.12
C SER A 161 -9.41 14.52 -7.87
N ARG A 162 -10.02 14.25 -6.71
CA ARG A 162 -9.64 14.82 -5.40
C ARG A 162 -8.63 13.97 -4.66
N GLY A 163 -8.16 12.85 -5.28
CA GLY A 163 -7.24 11.91 -4.67
C GLY A 163 -7.84 11.07 -3.54
N CYS A 164 -9.17 10.90 -3.53
CA CYS A 164 -9.90 10.09 -2.58
C CYS A 164 -10.17 8.70 -3.16
N ARG A 165 -10.09 7.63 -2.35
CA ARG A 165 -10.41 6.26 -2.78
C ARG A 165 -11.91 5.92 -2.73
N ALA A 166 -12.67 6.72 -2.00
CA ALA A 166 -14.10 6.55 -1.81
C ALA A 166 -14.78 7.90 -1.60
N ALA A 167 -16.10 7.95 -1.69
CA ALA A 167 -16.92 9.15 -1.47
C ALA A 167 -16.80 9.73 -0.05
N SER A 168 -16.36 8.90 0.92
CA SER A 168 -16.09 9.30 2.31
C SER A 168 -14.92 8.51 2.89
N VAL A 169 -14.43 8.91 4.09
CA VAL A 169 -13.34 8.20 4.80
C VAL A 169 -13.67 6.72 5.01
N PHE A 170 -14.94 6.42 5.26
CA PHE A 170 -15.44 5.06 5.38
C PHE A 170 -16.89 5.01 4.90
N SER A 171 -17.24 4.01 4.10
CA SER A 171 -18.62 3.74 3.69
C SER A 171 -18.97 2.25 3.84
N ARG A 172 -20.24 1.96 4.08
CA ARG A 172 -20.81 0.62 4.01
C ARG A 172 -21.39 0.30 2.63
N LYS A 173 -21.44 1.26 1.73
CA LYS A 173 -21.92 1.07 0.35
C LYS A 173 -20.73 0.76 -0.55
N LEU A 174 -20.80 -0.30 -1.31
CA LEU A 174 -19.75 -0.73 -2.22
C LEU A 174 -19.53 0.30 -3.35
N ASP A 175 -20.60 0.87 -3.87
CA ASP A 175 -20.56 1.85 -4.96
C ASP A 175 -19.93 3.20 -4.56
N ASP A 176 -19.71 3.45 -3.26
CA ASP A 176 -18.97 4.62 -2.80
C ASP A 176 -17.45 4.48 -3.00
N TYR A 177 -16.95 3.29 -3.32
CA TYR A 177 -15.53 3.02 -3.59
C TYR A 177 -15.27 3.05 -5.10
N TRP A 178 -14.44 3.97 -5.57
CA TRP A 178 -14.24 4.24 -7.01
C TRP A 178 -13.70 3.04 -7.80
N ILE A 179 -13.05 2.09 -7.14
CA ILE A 179 -12.54 0.88 -7.77
C ILE A 179 -13.62 -0.22 -7.92
N PHE A 180 -14.71 -0.14 -7.15
CA PHE A 180 -15.75 -1.16 -7.21
C PHE A 180 -16.35 -1.21 -8.62
N ASN A 181 -16.44 -2.43 -9.18
CA ASN A 181 -16.92 -2.67 -10.55
C ASN A 181 -15.96 -2.23 -11.68
N ASP A 182 -14.72 -1.79 -11.39
CA ASP A 182 -13.70 -1.58 -12.44
C ASP A 182 -13.33 -2.92 -13.10
N THR A 183 -13.21 -2.91 -14.42
CA THR A 183 -12.85 -4.12 -15.18
C THR A 183 -11.39 -4.50 -14.95
N VAL A 184 -11.15 -5.75 -14.60
CA VAL A 184 -9.83 -6.36 -14.47
C VAL A 184 -9.45 -7.05 -15.77
N TYR A 185 -8.27 -6.76 -16.29
CA TYR A 185 -7.76 -7.28 -17.56
C TYR A 185 -6.61 -8.25 -17.36
N ALA A 186 -6.45 -9.20 -18.29
CA ALA A 186 -5.31 -10.13 -18.31
C ALA A 186 -4.00 -9.35 -18.48
N PRO A 187 -3.04 -9.48 -17.54
CA PRO A 187 -1.77 -8.73 -17.62
C PRO A 187 -0.76 -9.35 -18.58
N CYS A 188 -1.04 -10.55 -19.07
CA CYS A 188 -0.26 -11.28 -20.07
C CYS A 188 -1.15 -12.28 -20.81
N ASP A 189 -0.66 -12.82 -21.91
CA ASP A 189 -1.25 -13.98 -22.57
C ASP A 189 -1.16 -15.20 -21.63
N GLY A 190 -2.19 -16.06 -21.60
CA GLY A 190 -2.13 -17.25 -20.77
C GLY A 190 -3.39 -18.09 -20.76
N THR A 191 -3.33 -19.22 -20.05
CA THR A 191 -4.47 -20.12 -19.85
C THR A 191 -5.04 -19.92 -18.45
N VAL A 192 -6.34 -19.78 -18.35
CA VAL A 192 -7.07 -19.70 -17.08
C VAL A 192 -6.98 -21.05 -16.37
N ARG A 193 -6.37 -21.08 -15.18
CA ARG A 193 -6.23 -22.28 -14.34
C ARG A 193 -7.27 -22.37 -13.24
N ARG A 194 -7.85 -21.22 -12.86
CA ARG A 194 -8.99 -21.12 -11.94
C ARG A 194 -9.83 -19.91 -12.28
N ALA A 195 -11.14 -20.06 -12.17
CA ALA A 195 -12.10 -18.97 -12.28
C ALA A 195 -13.26 -19.23 -11.30
N TYR A 196 -13.40 -18.38 -10.29
CA TYR A 196 -14.52 -18.37 -9.34
C TYR A 196 -15.17 -17.01 -9.34
N GLY A 197 -16.51 -16.97 -9.29
CA GLY A 197 -17.21 -15.69 -9.43
C GLY A 197 -18.54 -15.60 -8.67
N ASP A 198 -18.93 -16.60 -7.88
CA ASP A 198 -20.27 -16.75 -7.31
C ASP A 198 -20.39 -16.40 -5.81
N ASN A 199 -19.25 -16.12 -5.15
CA ASN A 199 -19.28 -15.67 -3.76
C ASN A 199 -19.81 -14.24 -3.63
N PRO A 200 -20.63 -13.92 -2.62
CA PRO A 200 -21.15 -12.58 -2.40
C PRO A 200 -20.04 -11.57 -2.03
N ASP A 201 -20.27 -10.31 -2.41
CA ASP A 201 -19.43 -9.22 -1.94
C ASP A 201 -19.75 -8.86 -0.49
N ASN A 202 -18.73 -8.70 0.33
CA ASN A 202 -18.89 -8.29 1.73
C ASN A 202 -19.35 -6.83 1.82
N ILE A 203 -20.15 -6.53 2.82
CA ILE A 203 -20.45 -5.13 3.21
C ILE A 203 -19.35 -4.62 4.14
N PRO A 204 -18.63 -3.54 3.77
CA PRO A 204 -17.58 -2.99 4.64
C PRO A 204 -18.06 -2.67 6.06
N PRO A 205 -17.28 -2.94 7.12
CA PRO A 205 -15.93 -3.50 7.14
C PRO A 205 -15.91 -5.02 7.35
N ASN A 206 -17.03 -5.71 7.15
CA ASN A 206 -17.11 -7.15 7.34
C ASN A 206 -16.25 -7.87 6.29
N MET A 207 -15.70 -9.02 6.68
CA MET A 207 -14.97 -9.89 5.78
C MET A 207 -15.37 -11.33 6.05
N ASP A 208 -15.47 -12.13 5.00
CA ASP A 208 -15.66 -13.57 5.12
C ASP A 208 -14.30 -14.28 5.18
N ARG A 209 -14.06 -15.08 6.23
CA ARG A 209 -12.82 -15.83 6.45
C ARG A 209 -12.92 -17.29 6.07
N GLY A 210 -14.02 -17.70 5.46
CA GLY A 210 -14.23 -19.08 5.03
C GLY A 210 -13.27 -19.53 3.92
N PRO A 211 -13.06 -20.84 3.75
CA PRO A 211 -12.31 -21.37 2.64
C PRO A 211 -13.08 -21.19 1.33
N ARG A 212 -12.36 -20.88 0.24
CA ARG A 212 -12.93 -20.68 -1.12
C ARG A 212 -13.97 -19.55 -1.22
N ASN A 213 -13.92 -18.59 -0.36
CA ASN A 213 -14.85 -17.46 -0.29
C ASN A 213 -14.47 -16.27 -1.19
N THR A 214 -13.31 -16.32 -1.85
CA THR A 214 -12.78 -15.22 -2.68
C THR A 214 -13.04 -15.51 -4.15
N ASN A 215 -13.76 -14.62 -4.83
CA ASN A 215 -13.86 -14.67 -6.29
C ASN A 215 -12.50 -14.31 -6.87
N GLN A 216 -12.04 -15.10 -7.84
CA GLN A 216 -10.66 -15.03 -8.30
C GLN A 216 -10.50 -15.54 -9.72
N VAL A 217 -9.45 -15.05 -10.38
CA VAL A 217 -8.92 -15.63 -11.61
C VAL A 217 -7.43 -15.91 -11.41
N LEU A 218 -7.01 -17.13 -11.76
CA LEU A 218 -5.62 -17.54 -11.84
C LEU A 218 -5.26 -17.79 -13.30
N LEU A 219 -4.31 -17.03 -13.83
CA LEU A 219 -3.73 -17.21 -15.15
C LEU A 219 -2.38 -17.93 -15.05
N GLU A 220 -2.14 -18.85 -15.96
CA GLU A 220 -0.80 -19.39 -16.25
C GLU A 220 -0.30 -18.77 -17.55
N GLY A 221 0.58 -17.80 -17.42
CA GLY A 221 1.32 -17.19 -18.53
C GLY A 221 2.59 -17.98 -18.91
N ALA A 222 3.39 -17.45 -19.83
CA ALA A 222 4.65 -18.07 -20.22
C ALA A 222 5.64 -18.17 -19.05
N ASP A 223 5.81 -17.10 -18.29
CA ASP A 223 6.84 -16.96 -17.27
C ASP A 223 6.34 -17.06 -15.83
N CYS A 224 5.04 -16.85 -15.61
CA CYS A 224 4.48 -16.77 -14.28
C CYS A 224 3.03 -17.26 -14.19
N TYR A 225 2.62 -17.56 -12.96
CA TYR A 225 1.22 -17.54 -12.56
C TYR A 225 0.87 -16.13 -12.10
N PHE A 226 -0.26 -15.62 -12.56
CA PHE A 226 -0.83 -14.36 -12.08
C PHE A 226 -2.18 -14.63 -11.43
N PHE A 227 -2.37 -14.10 -10.24
CA PHE A 227 -3.60 -14.23 -9.46
C PHE A 227 -4.24 -12.84 -9.29
N ALA A 228 -5.55 -12.75 -9.57
CA ALA A 228 -6.40 -11.62 -9.23
C ALA A 228 -7.50 -12.09 -8.28
N GLY A 229 -7.63 -11.42 -7.13
CA GLY A 229 -8.59 -11.77 -6.08
C GLY A 229 -9.56 -10.65 -5.73
N HIS A 230 -10.53 -10.99 -4.88
CA HIS A 230 -11.62 -10.14 -4.40
C HIS A 230 -12.54 -9.62 -5.51
N LEU A 231 -12.68 -10.41 -6.61
CA LEU A 231 -13.54 -10.04 -7.72
C LEU A 231 -15.01 -9.99 -7.31
N LYS A 232 -15.79 -9.17 -8.01
CA LYS A 232 -17.21 -8.94 -7.79
C LYS A 232 -18.01 -10.22 -8.08
N MET A 233 -19.05 -10.45 -7.29
CA MET A 233 -20.00 -11.53 -7.51
C MET A 233 -20.56 -11.49 -8.94
N ASN A 234 -20.58 -12.64 -9.61
CA ASN A 234 -21.09 -12.86 -10.98
C ASN A 234 -20.42 -11.99 -12.07
N SER A 235 -19.21 -11.46 -11.81
CA SER A 235 -18.52 -10.62 -12.81
C SER A 235 -17.43 -11.35 -13.59
N VAL A 236 -17.02 -12.54 -13.16
CA VAL A 236 -15.98 -13.32 -13.84
C VAL A 236 -16.51 -13.82 -15.19
N VAL A 237 -15.85 -13.39 -16.29
CA VAL A 237 -16.31 -13.66 -17.67
C VAL A 237 -15.46 -14.71 -18.40
N VAL A 238 -14.50 -15.30 -17.71
CA VAL A 238 -13.63 -16.36 -18.24
C VAL A 238 -13.87 -17.69 -17.52
N ARG A 239 -13.46 -18.79 -18.12
CA ARG A 239 -13.63 -20.14 -17.59
C ARG A 239 -12.31 -20.92 -17.55
N GLU A 240 -12.20 -21.89 -16.67
CA GLU A 240 -11.05 -22.78 -16.59
C GLU A 240 -10.78 -23.45 -17.93
N GLY A 241 -9.48 -23.54 -18.29
CA GLY A 241 -9.01 -24.04 -19.59
C GLY A 241 -9.04 -23.03 -20.73
N GLN A 242 -9.72 -21.89 -20.58
CA GLN A 242 -9.77 -20.85 -21.62
C GLN A 242 -8.40 -20.18 -21.78
N TYR A 243 -7.95 -20.03 -23.03
CA TYR A 243 -6.82 -19.17 -23.35
C TYR A 243 -7.29 -17.72 -23.51
N VAL A 244 -6.59 -16.79 -22.88
CA VAL A 244 -6.87 -15.36 -22.93
C VAL A 244 -5.67 -14.59 -23.44
N LYS A 245 -5.93 -13.50 -24.14
CA LYS A 245 -4.92 -12.56 -24.61
C LYS A 245 -4.71 -11.46 -23.59
N GLN A 246 -3.49 -10.91 -23.55
CA GLN A 246 -3.19 -9.70 -22.78
C GLN A 246 -4.21 -8.60 -23.13
N GLY A 247 -4.72 -7.93 -22.10
CA GLY A 247 -5.74 -6.89 -22.25
C GLY A 247 -7.18 -7.41 -22.42
N GLN A 248 -7.41 -8.73 -22.42
CA GLN A 248 -8.76 -9.31 -22.38
C GLN A 248 -9.37 -9.18 -20.98
N ALA A 249 -10.66 -8.85 -20.89
CA ALA A 249 -11.37 -8.76 -19.62
C ALA A 249 -11.45 -10.13 -18.92
N LEU A 250 -11.23 -10.12 -17.60
CA LEU A 250 -11.30 -11.29 -16.73
C LEU A 250 -12.54 -11.27 -15.82
N GLY A 251 -12.94 -10.09 -15.35
CA GLY A 251 -14.01 -9.84 -14.41
C GLY A 251 -13.97 -8.40 -13.93
N CYS A 252 -14.64 -8.11 -12.81
CA CYS A 252 -14.64 -6.77 -12.21
C CYS A 252 -14.16 -6.84 -10.75
N VAL A 253 -13.59 -5.72 -10.27
CA VAL A 253 -13.19 -5.57 -8.87
C VAL A 253 -14.43 -5.58 -7.97
N GLY A 254 -14.37 -6.33 -6.89
CA GLY A 254 -15.41 -6.46 -5.89
C GLY A 254 -14.89 -6.34 -4.46
N ASN A 255 -15.54 -7.08 -3.54
CA ASN A 255 -15.18 -7.14 -2.13
C ASN A 255 -15.42 -8.55 -1.55
N SER A 256 -15.26 -9.59 -2.34
CA SER A 256 -15.50 -10.97 -1.89
C SER A 256 -14.37 -11.52 -1.03
N GLY A 257 -14.70 -12.40 -0.09
CA GLY A 257 -13.73 -13.15 0.71
C GLY A 257 -13.06 -12.34 1.82
N PHE A 258 -11.75 -12.54 2.01
CA PHE A 258 -10.98 -11.89 3.08
C PHE A 258 -10.63 -10.45 2.72
N SER A 259 -11.65 -9.63 2.52
CA SER A 259 -11.56 -8.21 2.15
C SER A 259 -12.52 -7.35 2.96
N THR A 260 -12.03 -6.25 3.52
CA THR A 260 -12.81 -5.31 4.37
C THR A 260 -13.38 -4.12 3.59
N GLU A 261 -12.84 -3.82 2.42
CA GLU A 261 -13.32 -2.78 1.50
C GLU A 261 -12.92 -3.12 0.07
N PRO A 262 -13.64 -2.64 -0.95
CA PRO A 262 -13.32 -2.89 -2.35
C PRO A 262 -11.89 -2.52 -2.72
N HIS A 263 -11.14 -3.50 -3.21
CA HIS A 263 -9.80 -3.35 -3.75
C HIS A 263 -9.46 -4.51 -4.69
N LEU A 264 -8.50 -4.33 -5.57
CA LEU A 264 -7.94 -5.40 -6.37
C LEU A 264 -6.70 -5.97 -5.68
N HIS A 265 -6.77 -7.25 -5.27
CA HIS A 265 -5.60 -7.99 -4.83
C HIS A 265 -4.96 -8.70 -6.00
N ILE A 266 -3.65 -8.49 -6.22
CA ILE A 266 -2.87 -9.17 -7.25
C ILE A 266 -1.56 -9.73 -6.69
N GLN A 267 -1.16 -10.89 -7.21
CA GLN A 267 0.16 -11.48 -6.94
C GLN A 267 0.64 -12.33 -8.11
N ALA A 268 1.96 -12.48 -8.21
CA ALA A 268 2.58 -13.32 -9.23
C ALA A 268 3.55 -14.33 -8.60
N HIS A 269 3.63 -15.51 -9.22
CA HIS A 269 4.53 -16.59 -8.81
C HIS A 269 5.24 -17.17 -10.02
N ALA A 270 6.50 -17.60 -9.83
CA ALA A 270 7.25 -18.27 -10.89
C ALA A 270 6.57 -19.59 -11.27
N ARG A 271 6.61 -19.94 -12.56
CA ARG A 271 6.22 -21.29 -12.98
C ARG A 271 7.27 -22.28 -12.50
N LYS A 272 6.83 -23.34 -11.81
CA LYS A 272 7.68 -24.44 -11.36
C LYS A 272 6.93 -25.75 -11.52
N ALA A 273 7.45 -26.64 -12.38
CA ALA A 273 6.82 -27.94 -12.61
C ALA A 273 6.69 -28.75 -11.31
N GLY A 274 5.54 -29.43 -11.12
CA GLY A 274 5.27 -30.26 -9.96
C GLY A 274 5.03 -29.51 -8.64
N VAL A 275 5.04 -28.17 -8.67
CA VAL A 275 4.80 -27.33 -7.47
C VAL A 275 3.49 -26.57 -7.64
N PRO A 276 2.55 -26.66 -6.67
CA PRO A 276 1.35 -25.83 -6.68
C PRO A 276 1.74 -24.34 -6.77
N TRP A 277 0.99 -23.56 -7.56
CA TRP A 277 1.31 -22.16 -7.85
C TRP A 277 1.58 -21.32 -6.59
N TYR A 278 0.75 -21.48 -5.53
CA TYR A 278 0.85 -20.75 -4.27
C TYR A 278 2.05 -21.14 -3.39
N LYS A 279 2.75 -22.25 -3.73
CA LYS A 279 3.99 -22.69 -3.09
C LYS A 279 5.24 -22.38 -3.95
N ALA A 280 5.03 -21.95 -5.19
CA ALA A 280 6.12 -21.52 -6.06
C ALA A 280 6.70 -20.19 -5.59
N PRO A 281 7.95 -19.85 -5.94
CA PRO A 281 8.58 -18.61 -5.52
C PRO A 281 7.74 -17.39 -5.95
N PRO A 282 7.42 -16.46 -5.03
CA PRO A 282 6.73 -15.22 -5.37
C PRO A 282 7.63 -14.32 -6.23
N LEU A 283 6.99 -13.56 -7.13
CA LEU A 283 7.64 -12.63 -8.04
C LEU A 283 7.19 -11.20 -7.72
N TYR A 284 8.15 -10.27 -7.73
CA TYR A 284 7.85 -8.85 -7.64
C TYR A 284 7.40 -8.35 -9.02
N MET A 285 6.20 -7.80 -9.10
CA MET A 285 5.58 -7.36 -10.34
C MET A 285 6.10 -5.98 -10.74
N LEU A 286 6.53 -5.88 -12.01
CA LEU A 286 6.83 -4.63 -12.66
C LEU A 286 5.72 -4.35 -13.69
N PHE A 287 5.29 -3.10 -13.78
CA PHE A 287 4.37 -2.61 -14.80
C PHE A 287 5.12 -1.59 -15.66
N ASP A 288 5.23 -1.87 -16.96
CA ASP A 288 6.07 -1.09 -17.89
C ASP A 288 7.51 -0.90 -17.36
N GLY A 289 8.09 -1.96 -16.79
CA GLY A 289 9.45 -1.96 -16.23
C GLY A 289 9.58 -1.28 -14.86
N LYS A 290 8.51 -0.70 -14.31
CA LYS A 290 8.52 -0.02 -13.01
C LYS A 290 7.83 -0.86 -11.92
N GLY A 291 8.52 -1.05 -10.80
CA GLY A 291 7.92 -1.59 -9.58
C GLY A 291 7.34 -0.48 -8.71
N TYR A 292 6.26 -0.80 -8.00
CA TYR A 292 5.57 0.16 -7.13
C TYR A 292 5.60 -0.28 -5.68
N LEU A 293 5.73 0.70 -4.80
CA LEU A 293 5.76 0.51 -3.35
C LEU A 293 4.44 0.97 -2.71
N LEU A 294 4.29 0.68 -1.42
CA LEU A 294 3.21 1.20 -0.58
C LEU A 294 3.05 2.72 -0.76
N ASN A 295 1.82 3.22 -0.81
CA ASN A 295 1.52 4.65 -0.92
C ASN A 295 2.03 5.35 -2.22
N GLU A 296 2.27 4.58 -3.29
CA GLU A 296 2.56 5.13 -4.62
C GLU A 296 1.32 5.13 -5.51
N VAL A 297 1.30 6.06 -6.48
CA VAL A 297 0.24 6.20 -7.46
C VAL A 297 0.68 5.62 -8.80
N ILE A 298 -0.20 4.81 -9.41
CA ILE A 298 -0.07 4.25 -10.75
C ILE A 298 -1.06 4.98 -11.65
N SER A 299 -0.56 5.61 -12.72
CA SER A 299 -1.42 6.23 -13.74
C SER A 299 -1.59 5.27 -14.90
N ALA A 300 -2.79 4.72 -15.07
CA ALA A 300 -3.14 3.86 -16.19
C ALA A 300 -3.78 4.67 -17.32
N LYS A 301 -3.37 4.36 -18.56
CA LYS A 301 -3.88 4.97 -19.80
C LYS A 301 -5.07 4.20 -20.35
#